data_939c13aaefccb1dd19965fa9fde832c5
#
_entry.id   939c13aaefccb1dd19965fa9fde832c5
#
_cell.length_a   1.000
_cell.length_b   1.000
_cell.length_c   1.000
_cell.angle_alpha   90.00
_cell.angle_beta   90.00
_cell.angle_gamma   90.00
#
_symmetry.space_group_name_H-M   'P 1'
#
loop_
_entity.id
_entity.type
_entity.pdbx_description
1 polymer ?
#
loop_
_entity_poly.entity_id
_entity_poly.type
_entity_poly.pdbx_seq_one_letter_code
_entity_poly.pdbx_strand_id
1 'polypeptide(L)'
;MTNPIASLPQILAGKKGLILGLANEHSIAYGCARHATLQGADVVMSCANEKAMKFVVPLAEALDAPLFACDVEKPGELKALVEKAVQHLGHLDFVVHSIAWAPLEDLHAAVIDSSAAGFGRAMQVSCHSFAELAKHCAPHMPAGGSFVTMSYLGANQAVPHYGLMGPVKAALESLVRYLAVELGPRQIRVHAVSPGPILTRAASGIASFDELMAHAKQEAPLGRLVTLDEIASLCTFLCSDGASGMTGQTIYVDGGCHAVA
;
A
#
# COMPACT_ATOMS: atom_id res chain seq x y z
N MET A 1 6.34 26.71 -32.35
CA MET A 1 5.21 27.00 -31.47
C MET A 1 5.25 25.96 -30.35
N THR A 2 5.84 26.31 -29.23
CA THR A 2 5.89 25.46 -28.03
C THR A 2 4.50 25.45 -27.42
N ASN A 3 3.85 24.30 -27.47
CA ASN A 3 2.59 24.09 -26.79
C ASN A 3 2.83 24.26 -25.27
N PRO A 4 2.22 25.23 -24.59
CA PRO A 4 2.31 25.28 -23.14
C PRO A 4 1.44 24.14 -22.62
N ILE A 5 2.03 22.98 -22.38
CA ILE A 5 1.46 22.04 -21.44
C ILE A 5 1.54 22.78 -20.12
N ALA A 6 0.44 23.43 -19.74
CA ALA A 6 0.28 23.98 -18.41
C ALA A 6 0.66 22.84 -17.47
N SER A 7 1.67 23.04 -16.64
CA SER A 7 2.07 22.05 -15.64
C SER A 7 0.81 21.70 -14.85
N LEU A 8 0.41 20.45 -14.92
CA LEU A 8 -0.72 19.97 -14.13
C LEU A 8 -0.47 20.38 -12.67
N PRO A 9 -1.46 20.93 -11.97
CA PRO A 9 -1.27 21.37 -10.60
C PRO A 9 -0.75 20.19 -9.77
N GLN A 10 0.31 20.41 -9.01
CA GLN A 10 0.87 19.42 -8.10
C GLN A 10 -0.11 19.22 -6.95
N ILE A 11 -0.90 18.15 -7.01
CA ILE A 11 -2.02 17.90 -6.07
C ILE A 11 -1.55 17.53 -4.65
N LEU A 12 -0.27 17.27 -4.45
CA LEU A 12 0.36 17.02 -3.15
C LEU A 12 1.42 18.10 -2.80
N ALA A 13 1.38 19.28 -3.43
CA ALA A 13 2.36 20.33 -3.17
C ALA A 13 2.46 20.66 -1.67
N GLY A 14 3.65 20.51 -1.09
CA GLY A 14 3.94 20.75 0.32
C GLY A 14 3.40 19.71 1.30
N LYS A 15 2.73 18.65 0.85
CA LYS A 15 2.27 17.54 1.70
C LYS A 15 3.46 16.66 2.13
N LYS A 16 3.32 16.06 3.31
CA LYS A 16 4.33 15.25 3.98
C LYS A 16 3.86 13.81 4.12
N GLY A 17 4.60 12.86 3.55
CA GLY A 17 4.17 11.46 3.47
C GLY A 17 5.14 10.44 4.04
N LEU A 18 4.60 9.37 4.64
CA LEU A 18 5.34 8.18 5.03
C LEU A 18 4.87 6.99 4.18
N ILE A 19 5.79 6.34 3.47
CA ILE A 19 5.48 5.25 2.54
C ILE A 19 6.27 4.00 2.93
N LEU A 20 5.55 2.92 3.28
CA LEU A 20 6.12 1.67 3.75
C LEU A 20 6.05 0.56 2.68
N GLY A 21 7.08 -0.29 2.66
CA GLY A 21 7.07 -1.51 1.85
C GLY A 21 7.91 -1.45 0.58
N LEU A 22 8.91 -0.57 0.53
CA LEU A 22 9.86 -0.51 -0.59
C LEU A 22 10.69 -1.80 -0.65
N ALA A 23 10.65 -2.49 -1.78
CA ALA A 23 11.35 -3.76 -1.99
C ALA A 23 12.23 -3.77 -3.26
N ASN A 24 11.80 -3.13 -4.32
CA ASN A 24 12.50 -2.92 -5.59
C ASN A 24 11.74 -1.85 -6.41
N GLU A 25 12.20 -1.60 -7.63
CA GLU A 25 11.59 -0.64 -8.58
C GLU A 25 10.16 -1.02 -9.04
N HIS A 26 9.75 -2.28 -8.86
CA HIS A 26 8.42 -2.78 -9.20
C HIS A 26 7.45 -2.78 -8.02
N SER A 27 7.90 -2.38 -6.82
CA SER A 27 7.02 -2.33 -5.65
C SER A 27 6.01 -1.19 -5.77
N ILE A 28 4.76 -1.44 -5.34
CA ILE A 28 3.71 -0.40 -5.29
C ILE A 28 4.17 0.78 -4.43
N ALA A 29 4.89 0.52 -3.33
CA ALA A 29 5.48 1.55 -2.50
C ALA A 29 6.39 2.51 -3.29
N TYR A 30 7.24 1.98 -4.18
CA TYR A 30 8.10 2.83 -5.02
C TYR A 30 7.29 3.66 -6.03
N GLY A 31 6.31 3.03 -6.68
CA GLY A 31 5.40 3.75 -7.57
C GLY A 31 4.69 4.90 -6.85
N CYS A 32 4.16 4.66 -5.66
CA CYS A 32 3.50 5.67 -4.84
C CYS A 32 4.47 6.79 -4.42
N ALA A 33 5.69 6.46 -3.98
CA ALA A 33 6.69 7.45 -3.59
C ALA A 33 7.07 8.33 -4.78
N ARG A 34 7.37 7.74 -5.94
CA ARG A 34 7.71 8.46 -7.17
C ARG A 34 6.57 9.40 -7.61
N HIS A 35 5.33 8.92 -7.62
CA HIS A 35 4.19 9.75 -7.97
C HIS A 35 3.95 10.88 -6.96
N ALA A 36 4.03 10.59 -5.66
CA ALA A 36 3.85 11.60 -4.62
C ALA A 36 4.90 12.72 -4.75
N THR A 37 6.17 12.35 -4.95
CA THR A 37 7.27 13.33 -5.15
C THR A 37 7.06 14.14 -6.43
N LEU A 38 6.67 13.52 -7.54
CA LEU A 38 6.34 14.24 -8.79
C LEU A 38 5.15 15.21 -8.60
N GLN A 39 4.26 14.92 -7.67
CA GLN A 39 3.11 15.77 -7.32
C GLN A 39 3.42 16.76 -6.18
N GLY A 40 4.70 16.95 -5.84
CA GLY A 40 5.18 18.00 -4.94
C GLY A 40 5.17 17.63 -3.45
N ALA A 41 5.05 16.36 -3.10
CA ALA A 41 5.17 15.91 -1.71
C ALA A 41 6.63 15.67 -1.32
N ASP A 42 6.94 15.91 -0.06
CA ASP A 42 8.14 15.36 0.59
C ASP A 42 7.78 14.02 1.24
N VAL A 43 8.58 12.99 0.99
CA VAL A 43 8.29 11.65 1.49
C VAL A 43 9.46 11.06 2.26
N VAL A 44 9.12 10.24 3.27
CA VAL A 44 10.03 9.30 3.92
C VAL A 44 9.60 7.90 3.54
N MET A 45 10.57 7.02 3.25
CA MET A 45 10.29 5.64 2.83
C MET A 45 10.84 4.62 3.82
N SER A 46 10.25 3.41 3.80
CA SER A 46 10.82 2.28 4.52
C SER A 46 10.87 1.00 3.71
N CYS A 47 11.87 0.18 4.02
CA CYS A 47 12.02 -1.19 3.55
C CYS A 47 12.01 -2.17 4.74
N ALA A 48 11.84 -3.48 4.48
CA ALA A 48 11.60 -4.47 5.51
C ALA A 48 12.79 -4.65 6.50
N ASN A 49 14.04 -4.51 6.03
CA ASN A 49 15.24 -4.74 6.85
C ASN A 49 16.51 -4.23 6.18
N GLU A 50 17.63 -4.26 6.90
CA GLU A 50 18.95 -3.82 6.42
C GLU A 50 19.44 -4.59 5.18
N LYS A 51 19.05 -5.86 5.00
CA LYS A 51 19.40 -6.63 3.80
C LYS A 51 18.68 -6.08 2.56
N ALA A 52 17.41 -5.73 2.71
CA ALA A 52 16.61 -5.13 1.64
C ALA A 52 17.12 -3.71 1.29
N MET A 53 17.59 -2.97 2.29
CA MET A 53 18.07 -1.59 2.12
C MET A 53 19.12 -1.46 1.02
N LYS A 54 20.05 -2.40 0.91
CA LYS A 54 21.12 -2.40 -0.11
C LYS A 54 20.59 -2.33 -1.55
N PHE A 55 19.38 -2.86 -1.80
CA PHE A 55 18.78 -2.91 -3.12
C PHE A 55 17.92 -1.69 -3.43
N VAL A 56 17.49 -0.96 -2.39
CA VAL A 56 16.51 0.11 -2.55
C VAL A 56 17.07 1.51 -2.23
N VAL A 57 18.28 1.61 -1.67
CA VAL A 57 18.97 2.89 -1.48
C VAL A 57 19.05 3.72 -2.76
N PRO A 58 19.47 3.18 -3.93
CA PRO A 58 19.53 3.97 -5.16
C PRO A 58 18.16 4.53 -5.60
N LEU A 59 17.08 3.82 -5.28
CA LEU A 59 15.71 4.25 -5.59
C LEU A 59 15.27 5.41 -4.69
N ALA A 60 15.69 5.39 -3.42
CA ALA A 60 15.42 6.46 -2.46
C ALA A 60 16.24 7.72 -2.80
N GLU A 61 17.51 7.55 -3.14
CA GLU A 61 18.39 8.64 -3.58
C GLU A 61 17.86 9.32 -4.84
N ALA A 62 17.32 8.56 -5.80
CA ALA A 62 16.73 9.11 -7.02
C ALA A 62 15.49 10.00 -6.75
N LEU A 63 14.86 9.87 -5.59
CA LEU A 63 13.71 10.67 -5.14
C LEU A 63 14.09 11.72 -4.09
N ASP A 64 15.36 11.81 -3.71
CA ASP A 64 15.85 12.65 -2.61
C ASP A 64 15.06 12.40 -1.31
N ALA A 65 14.74 11.13 -1.04
CA ALA A 65 13.86 10.73 0.05
C ALA A 65 14.60 9.90 1.11
N PRO A 66 14.52 10.24 2.40
CA PRO A 66 15.07 9.43 3.47
C PRO A 66 14.48 8.00 3.48
N LEU A 67 15.35 7.01 3.72
CA LEU A 67 14.98 5.59 3.75
C LEU A 67 15.41 4.96 5.08
N PHE A 68 14.49 4.21 5.70
CA PHE A 68 14.74 3.49 6.94
C PHE A 68 14.34 2.02 6.84
N ALA A 69 15.09 1.15 7.52
CA ALA A 69 14.65 -0.22 7.74
C ALA A 69 13.57 -0.25 8.83
N CYS A 70 12.53 -1.07 8.63
CA CYS A 70 11.46 -1.29 9.59
C CYS A 70 10.87 -2.70 9.39
N ASP A 71 11.12 -3.56 10.37
CA ASP A 71 10.53 -4.89 10.45
C ASP A 71 9.26 -4.82 11.32
N VAL A 72 8.10 -4.88 10.67
CA VAL A 72 6.80 -4.74 11.37
C VAL A 72 6.49 -5.89 12.34
N GLU A 73 7.27 -6.97 12.33
CA GLU A 73 7.17 -8.04 13.32
C GLU A 73 7.91 -7.73 14.63
N LYS A 74 8.82 -6.74 14.61
CA LYS A 74 9.60 -6.38 15.79
C LYS A 74 8.92 -5.28 16.60
N PRO A 75 8.62 -5.56 17.88
CA PRO A 75 8.00 -4.59 18.74
C PRO A 75 8.77 -3.25 18.77
N GLY A 76 8.05 -2.15 18.57
CA GLY A 76 8.60 -0.80 18.65
C GLY A 76 9.26 -0.27 17.38
N GLU A 77 9.56 -1.10 16.36
CA GLU A 77 10.18 -0.61 15.12
C GLU A 77 9.24 0.32 14.32
N LEU A 78 7.93 0.03 14.27
CA LEU A 78 6.97 0.95 13.65
C LEU A 78 6.92 2.31 14.36
N LYS A 79 6.91 2.32 15.69
CA LYS A 79 6.98 3.56 16.47
C LYS A 79 8.25 4.35 16.15
N ALA A 80 9.41 3.69 16.19
CA ALA A 80 10.70 4.32 15.89
C ALA A 80 10.77 4.85 14.44
N LEU A 81 10.18 4.15 13.47
CA LEU A 81 10.08 4.63 12.09
C LEU A 81 9.27 5.93 12.01
N VAL A 82 8.10 5.97 12.67
CA VAL A 82 7.23 7.17 12.67
C VAL A 82 7.95 8.35 13.33
N GLU A 83 8.65 8.14 14.46
CA GLU A 83 9.44 9.18 15.12
C GLU A 83 10.52 9.75 14.19
N LYS A 84 11.25 8.90 13.47
CA LYS A 84 12.24 9.32 12.45
C LYS A 84 11.60 10.09 11.32
N ALA A 85 10.45 9.61 10.78
CA ALA A 85 9.73 10.28 9.71
C ALA A 85 9.27 11.69 10.14
N VAL A 86 8.70 11.82 11.33
CA VAL A 86 8.26 13.11 11.89
C VAL A 86 9.45 14.03 12.17
N GLN A 87 10.58 13.50 12.61
CA GLN A 87 11.81 14.30 12.78
C GLN A 87 12.27 14.94 11.47
N HIS A 88 12.13 14.24 10.33
CA HIS A 88 12.49 14.77 9.02
C HIS A 88 11.43 15.71 8.44
N LEU A 89 10.16 15.34 8.58
CA LEU A 89 9.05 16.00 7.89
C LEU A 89 8.35 17.08 8.73
N GLY A 90 8.48 17.01 10.07
CA GLY A 90 7.77 17.87 11.03
C GLY A 90 6.37 17.36 11.40
N HIS A 91 5.60 16.88 10.42
CA HIS A 91 4.27 16.29 10.59
C HIS A 91 4.00 15.31 9.45
N LEU A 92 2.82 14.67 9.46
CA LEU A 92 2.36 13.79 8.39
C LEU A 92 1.00 14.28 7.84
N ASP A 93 0.85 14.26 6.52
CA ASP A 93 -0.42 14.49 5.82
C ASP A 93 -0.96 13.18 5.25
N PHE A 94 -0.09 12.24 4.89
CA PHE A 94 -0.54 10.95 4.39
C PHE A 94 0.44 9.81 4.72
N VAL A 95 -0.11 8.60 4.71
CA VAL A 95 0.64 7.36 4.95
C VAL A 95 0.19 6.31 3.94
N VAL A 96 1.15 5.67 3.27
CA VAL A 96 0.90 4.52 2.38
C VAL A 96 1.52 3.27 2.99
N HIS A 97 0.67 2.30 3.32
CA HIS A 97 1.06 0.99 3.83
C HIS A 97 0.97 -0.03 2.69
N SER A 98 2.12 -0.39 2.11
CA SER A 98 2.22 -1.36 1.02
C SER A 98 2.99 -2.60 1.46
N ILE A 99 2.52 -3.24 2.53
CA ILE A 99 3.13 -4.42 3.13
C ILE A 99 2.17 -5.61 3.02
N ALA A 100 2.69 -6.75 2.55
CA ALA A 100 2.01 -8.02 2.55
C ALA A 100 3.04 -9.15 2.62
N TRP A 101 2.81 -10.11 3.51
CA TRP A 101 3.66 -11.28 3.66
C TRP A 101 2.92 -12.43 4.33
N ALA A 102 3.27 -13.65 3.94
CA ALA A 102 2.87 -14.88 4.61
C ALA A 102 4.01 -15.90 4.51
N PRO A 103 4.13 -16.88 5.43
CA PRO A 103 5.04 -18.00 5.26
C PRO A 103 4.71 -18.76 3.98
N LEU A 104 5.73 -19.12 3.18
CA LEU A 104 5.52 -19.79 1.90
C LEU A 104 4.78 -21.14 2.02
N GLU A 105 5.07 -21.89 3.08
CA GLU A 105 4.41 -23.18 3.35
C GLU A 105 2.90 -22.99 3.51
N ASP A 106 2.48 -22.00 4.29
CA ASP A 106 1.05 -21.70 4.51
C ASP A 106 0.41 -20.99 3.30
N LEU A 107 1.18 -20.18 2.58
CA LEU A 107 0.71 -19.49 1.36
C LEU A 107 0.37 -20.46 0.23
N HIS A 108 1.16 -21.55 0.10
CA HIS A 108 0.98 -22.54 -0.94
C HIS A 108 0.08 -23.69 -0.52
N ALA A 109 -0.24 -23.83 0.76
CA ALA A 109 -1.15 -24.84 1.27
C ALA A 109 -2.62 -24.51 0.93
N ALA A 110 -3.49 -25.51 0.98
CA ALA A 110 -4.92 -25.26 1.06
C ALA A 110 -5.23 -24.50 2.36
N VAL A 111 -6.22 -23.61 2.34
CA VAL A 111 -6.55 -22.79 3.53
C VAL A 111 -6.86 -23.66 4.75
N ILE A 112 -7.50 -24.81 4.56
CA ILE A 112 -7.80 -25.77 5.63
C ILE A 112 -6.56 -26.40 6.28
N ASP A 113 -5.43 -26.39 5.57
CA ASP A 113 -4.15 -26.97 6.03
C ASP A 113 -3.17 -25.91 6.55
N SER A 114 -3.58 -24.62 6.53
CA SER A 114 -2.73 -23.55 7.04
C SER A 114 -2.48 -23.70 8.55
N SER A 115 -1.24 -23.45 8.97
CA SER A 115 -0.88 -23.50 10.39
C SER A 115 -1.44 -22.28 11.14
N ALA A 116 -1.86 -22.48 12.40
CA ALA A 116 -2.30 -21.37 13.26
C ALA A 116 -1.20 -20.31 13.44
N ALA A 117 0.05 -20.74 13.54
CA ALA A 117 1.20 -19.84 13.66
C ALA A 117 1.44 -19.01 12.40
N GLY A 118 1.41 -19.65 11.22
CA GLY A 118 1.60 -18.96 9.94
C GLY A 118 0.45 -18.03 9.60
N PHE A 119 -0.79 -18.46 9.85
CA PHE A 119 -1.97 -17.62 9.73
C PHE A 119 -1.87 -16.38 10.65
N GLY A 120 -1.48 -16.57 11.92
CA GLY A 120 -1.29 -15.48 12.88
C GLY A 120 -0.23 -14.48 12.43
N ARG A 121 0.92 -14.96 11.90
CA ARG A 121 1.98 -14.09 11.37
C ARG A 121 1.52 -13.33 10.13
N ALA A 122 0.82 -13.97 9.19
CA ALA A 122 0.28 -13.31 8.01
C ALA A 122 -0.70 -12.18 8.41
N MET A 123 -1.57 -12.42 9.40
CA MET A 123 -2.45 -11.40 9.98
C MET A 123 -1.68 -10.27 10.65
N GLN A 124 -0.65 -10.57 11.42
CA GLN A 124 0.17 -9.55 12.08
C GLN A 124 0.85 -8.65 11.05
N VAL A 125 1.55 -9.23 10.08
CA VAL A 125 2.36 -8.48 9.11
C VAL A 125 1.49 -7.74 8.09
N SER A 126 0.46 -8.39 7.56
CA SER A 126 -0.29 -7.86 6.41
C SER A 126 -1.59 -7.13 6.78
N CYS A 127 -2.02 -7.19 8.04
CA CYS A 127 -3.24 -6.55 8.52
C CYS A 127 -3.00 -5.71 9.77
N HIS A 128 -2.58 -6.32 10.91
CA HIS A 128 -2.46 -5.61 12.19
C HIS A 128 -1.39 -4.50 12.13
N SER A 129 -0.31 -4.68 11.39
CA SER A 129 0.71 -3.64 11.21
C SER A 129 0.15 -2.32 10.69
N PHE A 130 -0.95 -2.35 9.92
CA PHE A 130 -1.65 -1.14 9.46
C PHE A 130 -2.35 -0.41 10.62
N ALA A 131 -2.99 -1.13 11.54
CA ALA A 131 -3.59 -0.53 12.74
C ALA A 131 -2.53 0.06 13.66
N GLU A 132 -1.44 -0.66 13.89
CA GLU A 132 -0.32 -0.18 14.70
C GLU A 132 0.32 1.07 14.08
N LEU A 133 0.52 1.07 12.77
CA LEU A 133 1.00 2.24 12.03
C LEU A 133 0.06 3.44 12.20
N ALA A 134 -1.25 3.23 12.05
CA ALA A 134 -2.25 4.28 12.24
C ALA A 134 -2.22 4.86 13.67
N LYS A 135 -2.08 4.00 14.69
CA LYS A 135 -1.92 4.40 16.09
C LYS A 135 -0.74 5.35 16.29
N HIS A 136 0.40 5.06 15.67
CA HIS A 136 1.60 5.88 15.84
C HIS A 136 1.61 7.13 14.96
N CYS A 137 1.08 7.06 13.73
CA CYS A 137 1.06 8.21 12.82
C CYS A 137 -0.02 9.24 13.14
N ALA A 138 -1.22 8.81 13.55
CA ALA A 138 -2.34 9.71 13.76
C ALA A 138 -2.03 10.90 14.70
N PRO A 139 -1.30 10.76 15.83
CA PRO A 139 -0.94 11.91 16.66
C PRO A 139 -0.15 13.02 15.95
N HIS A 140 0.51 12.70 14.85
CA HIS A 140 1.34 13.59 14.05
C HIS A 140 0.65 14.12 12.79
N MET A 141 -0.69 13.99 12.70
CA MET A 141 -1.54 14.48 11.61
C MET A 141 -2.48 15.59 12.14
N PRO A 142 -1.95 16.78 12.44
CA PRO A 142 -2.70 17.84 13.16
C PRO A 142 -3.81 18.48 12.32
N ALA A 143 -3.69 18.47 11.01
CA ALA A 143 -4.68 19.01 10.08
C ALA A 143 -5.57 17.95 9.41
N GLY A 144 -5.61 16.73 9.98
CA GLY A 144 -6.21 15.57 9.33
C GLY A 144 -5.20 14.90 8.37
N GLY A 145 -5.68 14.06 7.46
CA GLY A 145 -4.81 13.40 6.50
C GLY A 145 -5.42 12.14 5.88
N SER A 146 -4.57 11.28 5.30
CA SER A 146 -5.02 10.07 4.62
C SER A 146 -4.13 8.87 4.91
N PHE A 147 -4.74 7.74 5.20
CA PHE A 147 -4.11 6.41 5.20
C PHE A 147 -4.58 5.61 3.99
N VAL A 148 -3.65 5.02 3.27
CA VAL A 148 -3.92 4.13 2.14
C VAL A 148 -3.20 2.81 2.36
N THR A 149 -3.92 1.68 2.24
CA THR A 149 -3.32 0.34 2.27
C THR A 149 -3.64 -0.44 1.00
N MET A 150 -2.89 -1.54 0.75
CA MET A 150 -3.06 -2.37 -0.44
C MET A 150 -3.85 -3.63 -0.12
N SER A 151 -5.05 -3.76 -0.73
CA SER A 151 -5.86 -4.98 -0.74
C SER A 151 -5.66 -5.77 -2.03
N TYR A 152 -6.56 -6.69 -2.31
CA TYR A 152 -6.66 -7.46 -3.54
C TYR A 152 -8.07 -8.06 -3.68
N LEU A 153 -8.49 -8.35 -4.91
CA LEU A 153 -9.78 -8.97 -5.24
C LEU A 153 -10.11 -10.20 -4.37
N GLY A 154 -9.06 -10.93 -3.98
CA GLY A 154 -9.16 -12.10 -3.10
C GLY A 154 -9.77 -11.85 -1.70
N ALA A 155 -9.95 -10.57 -1.31
CA ALA A 155 -10.68 -10.21 -0.09
C ALA A 155 -12.20 -10.47 -0.20
N ASN A 156 -12.76 -10.38 -1.40
CA ASN A 156 -14.19 -10.46 -1.68
C ASN A 156 -14.58 -11.68 -2.51
N GLN A 157 -13.65 -12.24 -3.27
CA GLN A 157 -13.86 -13.40 -4.12
C GLN A 157 -12.77 -14.45 -3.86
N ALA A 158 -13.11 -15.73 -3.94
CA ALA A 158 -12.13 -16.79 -3.85
C ALA A 158 -11.29 -16.84 -5.14
N VAL A 159 -10.05 -16.36 -5.06
CA VAL A 159 -9.11 -16.37 -6.17
C VAL A 159 -8.22 -17.61 -6.08
N PRO A 160 -8.11 -18.43 -7.13
CA PRO A 160 -7.21 -19.60 -7.14
C PRO A 160 -5.79 -19.23 -6.72
N HIS A 161 -5.13 -20.09 -5.95
CA HIS A 161 -3.75 -19.95 -5.47
C HIS A 161 -3.48 -18.74 -4.54
N TYR A 162 -4.48 -17.93 -4.20
CA TYR A 162 -4.31 -16.81 -3.28
C TYR A 162 -4.33 -17.25 -1.79
N GLY A 163 -4.88 -18.42 -1.52
CA GLY A 163 -4.78 -19.12 -0.24
C GLY A 163 -5.21 -18.28 0.98
N LEU A 164 -4.45 -18.42 2.05
CA LEU A 164 -4.73 -17.72 3.31
C LEU A 164 -4.70 -16.19 3.20
N MET A 165 -4.08 -15.63 2.17
CA MET A 165 -4.07 -14.18 1.98
C MET A 165 -5.47 -13.61 1.66
N GLY A 166 -6.41 -14.41 1.14
CA GLY A 166 -7.80 -14.00 0.96
C GLY A 166 -8.45 -13.53 2.27
N PRO A 167 -8.57 -14.40 3.28
CA PRO A 167 -9.05 -14.02 4.62
C PRO A 167 -8.27 -12.86 5.25
N VAL A 168 -6.94 -12.79 5.08
CA VAL A 168 -6.11 -11.70 5.60
C VAL A 168 -6.49 -10.35 4.96
N LYS A 169 -6.70 -10.32 3.64
CA LYS A 169 -7.13 -9.09 2.95
C LYS A 169 -8.57 -8.70 3.26
N ALA A 170 -9.46 -9.68 3.48
CA ALA A 170 -10.82 -9.41 3.96
C ALA A 170 -10.81 -8.74 5.35
N ALA A 171 -9.95 -9.22 6.25
CA ALA A 171 -9.74 -8.60 7.55
C ALA A 171 -9.19 -7.17 7.43
N LEU A 172 -8.21 -6.94 6.52
CA LEU A 172 -7.63 -5.63 6.26
C LEU A 172 -8.69 -4.64 5.74
N GLU A 173 -9.56 -5.04 4.81
CA GLU A 173 -10.66 -4.19 4.32
C GLU A 173 -11.70 -3.89 5.41
N SER A 174 -11.96 -4.85 6.29
CA SER A 174 -12.78 -4.61 7.48
C SER A 174 -12.11 -3.57 8.40
N LEU A 175 -10.82 -3.73 8.68
CA LEU A 175 -10.03 -2.81 9.48
C LEU A 175 -10.04 -1.38 8.93
N VAL A 176 -9.98 -1.20 7.60
CA VAL A 176 -10.12 0.11 6.94
C VAL A 176 -11.41 0.82 7.34
N ARG A 177 -12.55 0.10 7.37
CA ARG A 177 -13.84 0.67 7.77
C ARG A 177 -13.85 1.10 9.24
N TYR A 178 -13.33 0.28 10.13
CA TYR A 178 -13.27 0.61 11.57
C TYR A 178 -12.34 1.80 11.84
N LEU A 179 -11.14 1.80 11.25
CA LEU A 179 -10.22 2.94 11.38
C LEU A 179 -10.80 4.23 10.78
N ALA A 180 -11.57 4.15 9.70
CA ALA A 180 -12.25 5.33 9.13
C ALA A 180 -13.25 5.93 10.11
N VAL A 181 -14.00 5.11 10.87
CA VAL A 181 -14.92 5.57 11.91
C VAL A 181 -14.17 6.19 13.10
N GLU A 182 -13.11 5.52 13.56
CA GLU A 182 -12.34 5.96 14.72
C GLU A 182 -11.55 7.26 14.47
N LEU A 183 -10.99 7.40 13.27
CA LEU A 183 -10.12 8.53 12.90
C LEU A 183 -10.87 9.67 12.19
N GLY A 184 -12.08 9.42 11.70
CA GLY A 184 -12.90 10.41 11.00
C GLY A 184 -13.17 11.70 11.78
N PRO A 185 -13.44 11.69 13.10
CA PRO A 185 -13.60 12.91 13.90
C PRO A 185 -12.38 13.83 13.87
N ARG A 186 -11.19 13.27 13.56
CA ARG A 186 -9.94 14.00 13.40
C ARG A 186 -9.66 14.39 11.95
N GLN A 187 -10.63 14.25 11.05
CA GLN A 187 -10.48 14.49 9.61
C GLN A 187 -9.40 13.62 8.95
N ILE A 188 -9.16 12.43 9.51
CA ILE A 188 -8.21 11.45 8.96
C ILE A 188 -9.03 10.41 8.19
N ARG A 189 -8.74 10.28 6.90
CA ARG A 189 -9.39 9.37 5.96
C ARG A 189 -8.60 8.06 5.87
N VAL A 190 -9.29 6.95 5.65
CA VAL A 190 -8.66 5.63 5.56
C VAL A 190 -9.23 4.86 4.37
N HIS A 191 -8.36 4.34 3.52
CA HIS A 191 -8.74 3.65 2.29
C HIS A 191 -7.94 2.38 2.07
N ALA A 192 -8.53 1.41 1.39
CA ALA A 192 -7.81 0.34 0.70
C ALA A 192 -7.84 0.60 -0.81
N VAL A 193 -6.73 0.33 -1.47
CA VAL A 193 -6.66 0.20 -2.93
C VAL A 193 -6.54 -1.28 -3.25
N SER A 194 -7.39 -1.77 -4.14
CA SER A 194 -7.39 -3.16 -4.63
C SER A 194 -6.91 -3.18 -6.09
N PRO A 195 -5.60 -3.32 -6.33
CA PRO A 195 -5.06 -3.39 -7.67
C PRO A 195 -5.34 -4.73 -8.33
N GLY A 196 -5.40 -4.76 -9.66
CA GLY A 196 -5.21 -5.99 -10.43
C GLY A 196 -3.81 -6.58 -10.20
N PRO A 197 -3.58 -7.83 -10.61
CA PRO A 197 -2.27 -8.45 -10.42
C PRO A 197 -1.19 -7.70 -11.21
N ILE A 198 -0.11 -7.32 -10.52
CA ILE A 198 1.11 -6.77 -11.09
C ILE A 198 2.31 -7.52 -10.54
N LEU A 199 3.36 -7.62 -11.35
CA LEU A 199 4.57 -8.34 -10.98
C LEU A 199 5.35 -7.56 -9.91
N THR A 200 5.08 -7.85 -8.65
CA THR A 200 5.82 -7.33 -7.49
C THR A 200 6.59 -8.46 -6.80
N ARG A 201 7.53 -8.13 -5.93
CA ARG A 201 8.21 -9.13 -5.11
C ARG A 201 7.25 -9.91 -4.20
N ALA A 202 6.23 -9.28 -3.65
CA ALA A 202 5.23 -9.96 -2.83
C ALA A 202 4.37 -10.92 -3.70
N ALA A 203 3.97 -10.49 -4.88
CA ALA A 203 3.17 -11.28 -5.80
C ALA A 203 3.92 -12.48 -6.38
N SER A 204 5.24 -12.38 -6.58
CA SER A 204 6.07 -13.50 -7.07
C SER A 204 6.14 -14.71 -6.12
N GLY A 205 5.70 -14.55 -4.87
CA GLY A 205 5.53 -15.65 -3.92
C GLY A 205 4.23 -16.45 -4.10
N ILE A 206 3.27 -15.98 -4.89
CA ILE A 206 2.00 -16.66 -5.16
C ILE A 206 2.23 -17.76 -6.20
N ALA A 207 1.73 -18.98 -5.93
CA ALA A 207 1.83 -20.08 -6.87
C ALA A 207 1.06 -19.78 -8.17
N SER A 208 1.58 -20.20 -9.32
CA SER A 208 0.97 -19.98 -10.65
C SER A 208 0.61 -18.51 -10.94
N PHE A 209 1.45 -17.57 -10.48
CA PHE A 209 1.15 -16.13 -10.64
C PHE A 209 1.01 -15.70 -12.10
N ASP A 210 1.74 -16.33 -13.04
CA ASP A 210 1.62 -16.06 -14.46
C ASP A 210 0.24 -16.45 -15.02
N GLU A 211 -0.34 -17.55 -14.54
CA GLU A 211 -1.70 -17.98 -14.90
C GLU A 211 -2.74 -16.99 -14.35
N LEU A 212 -2.52 -16.50 -13.11
CA LEU A 212 -3.38 -15.49 -12.50
C LEU A 212 -3.34 -14.18 -13.30
N MET A 213 -2.16 -13.73 -13.72
CA MET A 213 -2.03 -12.54 -14.58
C MET A 213 -2.70 -12.72 -15.95
N ALA A 214 -2.52 -13.88 -16.58
CA ALA A 214 -3.13 -14.19 -17.87
C ALA A 214 -4.66 -14.19 -17.77
N HIS A 215 -5.22 -14.82 -16.73
CA HIS A 215 -6.65 -14.83 -16.45
C HIS A 215 -7.19 -13.42 -16.20
N ALA A 216 -6.56 -12.66 -15.31
CA ALA A 216 -6.98 -11.29 -15.04
C ALA A 216 -6.92 -10.37 -16.27
N LYS A 217 -5.95 -10.57 -17.17
CA LYS A 217 -5.88 -9.84 -18.44
C LYS A 217 -7.05 -10.19 -19.35
N GLN A 218 -7.44 -11.46 -19.37
CA GLN A 218 -8.54 -11.95 -20.22
C GLN A 218 -9.90 -11.44 -19.72
N GLU A 219 -10.11 -11.48 -18.39
CA GLU A 219 -11.36 -11.07 -17.75
C GLU A 219 -11.53 -9.56 -17.65
N ALA A 220 -10.43 -8.80 -17.62
CA ALA A 220 -10.52 -7.35 -17.47
C ALA A 220 -11.22 -6.69 -18.67
N PRO A 221 -12.31 -5.93 -18.48
CA PRO A 221 -12.99 -5.19 -19.53
C PRO A 221 -12.08 -4.29 -20.38
N LEU A 222 -11.00 -3.77 -19.79
CA LEU A 222 -9.99 -2.99 -20.54
C LEU A 222 -9.05 -3.87 -21.40
N GLY A 223 -9.15 -5.20 -21.36
CA GLY A 223 -8.35 -6.14 -22.15
C GLY A 223 -6.84 -6.14 -21.82
N ARG A 224 -6.44 -5.57 -20.68
CA ARG A 224 -5.05 -5.47 -20.25
C ARG A 224 -4.93 -5.45 -18.72
N LEU A 225 -3.74 -5.78 -18.25
CA LEU A 225 -3.39 -5.54 -16.86
C LEU A 225 -3.18 -4.03 -16.61
N VAL A 226 -3.32 -3.64 -15.37
CA VAL A 226 -3.00 -2.29 -14.91
C VAL A 226 -1.49 -2.11 -14.73
N THR A 227 -1.06 -0.87 -14.74
CA THR A 227 0.33 -0.47 -14.54
C THR A 227 0.57 0.01 -13.12
N LEU A 228 1.83 0.01 -12.71
CA LEU A 228 2.25 0.58 -11.42
C LEU A 228 1.86 2.07 -11.31
N ASP A 229 1.96 2.81 -12.42
CA ASP A 229 1.62 4.24 -12.46
C ASP A 229 0.13 4.51 -12.29
N GLU A 230 -0.75 3.64 -12.81
CA GLU A 230 -2.20 3.76 -12.61
C GLU A 230 -2.58 3.55 -11.15
N ILE A 231 -1.95 2.56 -10.47
CA ILE A 231 -2.16 2.31 -9.04
C ILE A 231 -1.64 3.51 -8.21
N ALA A 232 -0.42 3.96 -8.51
CA ALA A 232 0.20 5.09 -7.81
C ALA A 232 -0.59 6.39 -8.00
N SER A 233 -1.14 6.62 -9.19
CA SER A 233 -2.00 7.78 -9.48
C SER A 233 -3.24 7.82 -8.60
N LEU A 234 -3.94 6.68 -8.44
CA LEU A 234 -5.07 6.61 -7.51
C LEU A 234 -4.64 6.84 -6.06
N CYS A 235 -3.55 6.20 -5.61
CA CYS A 235 -3.03 6.41 -4.26
C CYS A 235 -2.72 7.89 -4.00
N THR A 236 -2.09 8.56 -4.96
CA THR A 236 -1.79 10.00 -4.91
C THR A 236 -3.06 10.85 -4.82
N PHE A 237 -4.09 10.53 -5.62
CA PHE A 237 -5.40 11.19 -5.53
C PHE A 237 -6.03 11.00 -4.15
N LEU A 238 -6.03 9.78 -3.59
CA LEU A 238 -6.58 9.48 -2.26
C LEU A 238 -5.82 10.20 -1.14
N CYS A 239 -4.54 10.51 -1.33
CA CYS A 239 -3.74 11.30 -0.40
C CYS A 239 -3.98 12.81 -0.54
N SER A 240 -4.60 13.28 -1.63
CA SER A 240 -4.85 14.69 -1.91
C SER A 240 -6.15 15.22 -1.30
N ASP A 241 -6.30 16.54 -1.30
CA ASP A 241 -7.54 17.21 -0.88
C ASP A 241 -8.70 16.93 -1.84
N GLY A 242 -8.43 16.50 -3.08
CA GLY A 242 -9.44 16.06 -4.04
C GLY A 242 -10.30 14.89 -3.57
N ALA A 243 -9.78 14.07 -2.65
CA ALA A 243 -10.48 12.95 -2.04
C ALA A 243 -11.07 13.28 -0.66
N SER A 244 -11.19 14.55 -0.27
CA SER A 244 -11.61 14.99 1.09
C SER A 244 -12.97 14.45 1.53
N GLY A 245 -13.89 14.18 0.61
CA GLY A 245 -15.20 13.59 0.90
C GLY A 245 -15.23 12.06 0.95
N MET A 246 -14.08 11.37 0.84
CA MET A 246 -14.00 9.91 0.74
C MET A 246 -13.30 9.33 1.95
N THR A 247 -13.87 8.28 2.56
CA THR A 247 -13.21 7.45 3.58
C THR A 247 -13.89 6.09 3.72
N GLY A 248 -13.21 5.10 4.31
CA GLY A 248 -13.75 3.77 4.63
C GLY A 248 -13.98 2.86 3.42
N GLN A 249 -13.39 3.16 2.27
CA GLN A 249 -13.66 2.47 1.01
C GLN A 249 -12.48 1.58 0.58
N THR A 250 -12.82 0.51 -0.13
CA THR A 250 -11.90 -0.23 -1.02
C THR A 250 -12.15 0.21 -2.45
N ILE A 251 -11.13 0.74 -3.12
CA ILE A 251 -11.22 1.25 -4.49
C ILE A 251 -10.39 0.37 -5.41
N TYR A 252 -11.00 -0.10 -6.49
CA TYR A 252 -10.37 -1.02 -7.44
C TYR A 252 -9.59 -0.28 -8.53
N VAL A 253 -8.40 -0.79 -8.86
CA VAL A 253 -7.59 -0.42 -10.03
C VAL A 253 -7.16 -1.72 -10.68
N ASP A 254 -8.04 -2.35 -11.45
CA ASP A 254 -7.85 -3.71 -11.96
C ASP A 254 -8.33 -3.89 -13.41
N GLY A 255 -8.52 -2.78 -14.13
CA GLY A 255 -9.06 -2.80 -15.50
C GLY A 255 -10.52 -3.21 -15.59
N GLY A 256 -11.25 -3.21 -14.45
CA GLY A 256 -12.65 -3.60 -14.34
C GLY A 256 -12.87 -5.10 -14.06
N CYS A 257 -11.82 -5.85 -13.80
CA CYS A 257 -11.88 -7.29 -13.54
C CYS A 257 -12.86 -7.66 -12.41
N HIS A 258 -12.92 -6.85 -11.33
CA HIS A 258 -13.84 -7.08 -10.21
C HIS A 258 -15.32 -6.96 -10.57
N ALA A 259 -15.66 -6.29 -11.67
CA ALA A 259 -17.05 -5.98 -12.07
C ALA A 259 -17.67 -7.03 -13.00
N VAL A 260 -16.92 -8.01 -13.43
CA VAL A 260 -17.38 -9.10 -14.27
C VAL A 260 -17.49 -10.40 -13.47
N ALA A 261 -18.38 -11.33 -13.93
CA ALA A 261 -18.65 -12.62 -13.28
C ALA A 261 -18.02 -13.78 -14.07
#